data_16bd2e185d3ef3c01913bc6eebc21ca4
#
_entry.id   16bd2e185d3ef3c01913bc6eebc21ca4
#
_cell.length_a   1.000
_cell.length_b   1.000
_cell.length_c   1.000
_cell.angle_alpha   90.00
_cell.angle_beta   90.00
_cell.angle_gamma   90.00
#
_symmetry.space_group_name_H-M   'P 1'
#
loop_
_entity.id
_entity.type
_entity.pdbx_description
1 polymer ?
#
loop_
_entity_poly.entity_id
_entity_poly.type
_entity_poly.pdbx_seq_one_letter_code
_entity_poly.pdbx_strand_id
1 'polypeptide(L)'
;RMIIPGQPKDLDAYRCELGGLYGITVIIDALCVYHSTKSGSITKACDGDMALKHATNEYDWISPARPHFDLIAAIWSRNARTPLKWDSKEIKGHQDDCTTAHLDRWALLNIRMDTQAKKHLRATMGESTNPIQQKISGEPWALWIGDRKVVRKLREEVIHQVQGPPCMQYWNEKNRFKPGDAEAVDWKATAKAMKTVPHSRRIYVTKHSAGICGVGKWMKRWKQRESAKCPRCDHEEEDAQHVLKCRGEGVEQAWETALESLEQRCIDLNT
;
A
#
# COMPACT_ATOMS: atom_id res chain seq x y z
N ARG A 1 0.52 -14.50 24.82
CA ARG A 1 0.32 -14.51 23.37
C ARG A 1 -0.52 -13.29 23.00
N MET A 2 -0.04 -12.50 22.04
CA MET A 2 -0.79 -11.36 21.51
C MET A 2 -0.91 -11.52 19.99
N ILE A 3 -2.12 -11.37 19.46
CA ILE A 3 -2.35 -11.31 18.03
C ILE A 3 -2.46 -9.85 17.63
N ILE A 4 -1.65 -9.43 16.66
CA ILE A 4 -1.62 -8.05 16.18
C ILE A 4 -2.74 -7.87 15.15
N PRO A 5 -3.66 -6.92 15.33
CA PRO A 5 -4.70 -6.65 14.36
C PRO A 5 -4.11 -6.22 13.00
N GLY A 6 -4.75 -6.63 11.91
CA GLY A 6 -4.37 -6.27 10.54
C GLY A 6 -4.58 -7.42 9.57
N GLN A 7 -4.58 -7.12 8.28
CA GLN A 7 -4.63 -8.13 7.22
C GLN A 7 -3.27 -8.84 7.09
N PRO A 8 -3.22 -10.11 6.65
CA PRO A 8 -1.95 -10.81 6.41
C PRO A 8 -0.99 -10.02 5.51
N LYS A 9 -1.50 -9.35 4.48
CA LYS A 9 -0.71 -8.49 3.58
C LYS A 9 -0.11 -7.25 4.24
N ASP A 10 -0.60 -6.87 5.42
CA ASP A 10 -0.16 -5.70 6.17
C ASP A 10 0.82 -6.08 7.29
N LEU A 11 1.02 -7.39 7.53
CA LEU A 11 1.96 -7.90 8.51
C LEU A 11 3.33 -7.98 7.86
N ASP A 12 4.20 -7.04 8.21
CA ASP A 12 5.61 -7.03 7.87
C ASP A 12 6.47 -7.11 9.14
N ALA A 13 7.77 -7.30 9.00
CA ALA A 13 8.70 -7.40 10.13
C ALA A 13 8.58 -6.20 11.07
N TYR A 14 8.53 -5.00 10.49
CA TYR A 14 8.40 -3.76 11.26
C TYR A 14 7.12 -3.71 12.11
N ARG A 15 5.97 -4.16 11.57
CA ARG A 15 4.73 -4.25 12.35
C ARG A 15 4.82 -5.29 13.46
N CYS A 16 5.52 -6.39 13.22
CA CYS A 16 5.73 -7.42 14.24
C CYS A 16 6.57 -6.89 15.40
N GLU A 17 7.64 -6.16 15.11
CA GLU A 17 8.50 -5.50 16.11
C GLU A 17 7.71 -4.47 16.93
N LEU A 18 6.95 -3.59 16.28
CA LEU A 18 6.04 -2.64 16.96
C LEU A 18 5.01 -3.37 17.82
N GLY A 19 4.50 -4.52 17.35
CA GLY A 19 3.59 -5.35 18.12
C GLY A 19 4.23 -5.92 19.38
N GLY A 20 5.48 -6.37 19.30
CA GLY A 20 6.27 -6.81 20.45
C GLY A 20 6.47 -5.66 21.45
N LEU A 21 6.86 -4.49 20.98
CA LEU A 21 7.04 -3.29 21.82
C LEU A 21 5.72 -2.84 22.46
N TYR A 22 4.61 -2.90 21.75
CA TYR A 22 3.29 -2.65 22.31
C TYR A 22 2.94 -3.66 23.42
N GLY A 23 3.19 -4.95 23.18
CA GLY A 23 2.93 -6.01 24.17
C GLY A 23 3.72 -5.79 25.47
N ILE A 24 5.01 -5.46 25.36
CA ILE A 24 5.84 -5.12 26.53
C ILE A 24 5.25 -3.91 27.27
N THR A 25 4.85 -2.86 26.55
CA THR A 25 4.26 -1.66 27.16
C THR A 25 2.96 -2.00 27.90
N VAL A 26 2.09 -2.86 27.35
CA VAL A 26 0.86 -3.31 28.03
C VAL A 26 1.17 -4.07 29.31
N ILE A 27 2.14 -4.99 29.29
CA ILE A 27 2.53 -5.78 30.45
C ILE A 27 3.08 -4.88 31.56
N ILE A 28 3.97 -3.96 31.21
CA ILE A 28 4.57 -3.03 32.17
C ILE A 28 3.52 -2.11 32.80
N ASP A 29 2.60 -1.56 31.98
CA ASP A 29 1.49 -0.76 32.47
C ASP A 29 0.64 -1.52 33.49
N ALA A 30 0.30 -2.78 33.20
CA ALA A 30 -0.43 -3.65 34.11
C ALA A 30 0.34 -3.94 35.41
N LEU A 31 1.66 -4.18 35.32
CA LEU A 31 2.52 -4.39 36.49
C LEU A 31 2.62 -3.13 37.36
N CYS A 32 2.74 -1.94 36.74
CA CYS A 32 2.74 -0.67 37.47
C CYS A 32 1.44 -0.46 38.25
N VAL A 33 0.30 -0.78 37.64
CA VAL A 33 -1.00 -0.71 38.31
C VAL A 33 -1.07 -1.72 39.45
N TYR A 34 -0.71 -2.98 39.22
CA TYR A 34 -0.78 -4.06 40.21
C TYR A 34 0.10 -3.78 41.43
N HIS A 35 1.33 -3.30 41.22
CA HIS A 35 2.28 -2.99 42.30
C HIS A 35 2.17 -1.55 42.83
N SER A 36 1.21 -0.75 42.35
CA SER A 36 1.06 0.65 42.73
C SER A 36 2.37 1.47 42.55
N THR A 37 3.12 1.16 41.48
CA THR A 37 4.40 1.78 41.19
C THR A 37 4.21 3.28 40.91
N LYS A 38 5.00 4.15 41.54
CA LYS A 38 4.88 5.61 41.42
C LYS A 38 6.00 6.24 40.57
N SER A 39 7.15 5.59 40.47
CA SER A 39 8.28 6.08 39.70
C SER A 39 9.26 4.94 39.40
N GLY A 40 10.20 5.17 38.49
CA GLY A 40 11.26 4.24 38.12
C GLY A 40 11.72 4.44 36.69
N SER A 41 12.61 3.58 36.24
CA SER A 41 13.01 3.52 34.84
C SER A 41 12.99 2.09 34.32
N ILE A 42 12.77 1.93 33.02
CA ILE A 42 12.79 0.65 32.34
C ILE A 42 13.40 0.80 30.94
N THR A 43 14.24 -0.16 30.57
CA THR A 43 14.87 -0.19 29.25
C THR A 43 14.12 -1.16 28.35
N LYS A 44 13.65 -0.69 27.20
CA LYS A 44 13.15 -1.51 26.09
C LYS A 44 14.30 -1.79 25.13
N ALA A 45 14.44 -3.01 24.71
CA ALA A 45 15.45 -3.42 23.76
C ALA A 45 14.81 -4.10 22.54
N CYS A 46 15.30 -3.78 21.36
CA CYS A 46 14.82 -4.33 20.09
C CYS A 46 15.95 -4.27 19.06
N ASP A 47 15.95 -5.21 18.11
CA ASP A 47 16.87 -5.22 16.97
C ASP A 47 16.34 -4.39 15.78
N GLY A 48 15.07 -4.02 15.79
CA GLY A 48 14.46 -3.11 14.83
C GLY A 48 14.66 -1.63 15.21
N ASP A 49 15.78 -1.01 14.81
CA ASP A 49 16.12 0.39 15.09
C ASP A 49 14.94 1.35 14.83
N MET A 50 14.31 1.25 13.65
CA MET A 50 13.18 2.12 13.30
C MET A 50 11.95 1.90 14.17
N ALA A 51 11.66 0.65 14.55
CA ALA A 51 10.53 0.35 15.44
C ALA A 51 10.80 0.91 16.83
N LEU A 52 12.01 0.74 17.32
CA LEU A 52 12.45 1.25 18.62
C LEU A 52 12.36 2.80 18.69
N LYS A 53 12.94 3.51 17.73
CA LYS A 53 12.87 4.98 17.61
C LYS A 53 11.43 5.48 17.59
N HIS A 54 10.57 4.84 16.79
CA HIS A 54 9.17 5.25 16.75
C HIS A 54 8.40 4.91 18.04
N ALA A 55 8.75 3.85 18.72
CA ALA A 55 8.08 3.43 19.96
C ALA A 55 8.51 4.26 21.19
N THR A 56 9.70 4.86 21.16
CA THR A 56 10.25 5.65 22.29
C THR A 56 9.92 7.13 22.27
N ASN A 57 9.13 7.56 21.28
CA ASN A 57 8.67 8.95 21.16
C ASN A 57 9.81 9.96 20.97
N GLU A 58 10.80 9.61 20.15
CA GLU A 58 11.88 10.54 19.78
C GLU A 58 11.39 11.69 18.85
N TYR A 59 10.11 11.66 18.47
CA TYR A 59 9.47 12.65 17.61
C TYR A 59 8.33 13.33 18.34
N ASP A 60 8.26 14.66 18.27
CA ASP A 60 7.20 15.45 18.89
C ASP A 60 5.81 15.17 18.30
N TRP A 61 5.76 14.68 17.08
CA TRP A 61 4.53 14.44 16.35
C TRP A 61 4.65 13.25 15.40
N ILE A 62 3.57 12.48 15.28
CA ILE A 62 3.46 11.38 14.33
C ILE A 62 2.35 11.63 13.30
N SER A 63 2.69 11.55 12.00
CA SER A 63 1.71 11.65 10.93
C SER A 63 0.76 10.45 10.94
N PRO A 64 -0.56 10.68 10.90
CA PRO A 64 -1.53 9.60 10.71
C PRO A 64 -1.35 8.81 9.39
N ALA A 65 -0.68 9.41 8.41
CA ALA A 65 -0.34 8.74 7.15
C ALA A 65 0.85 7.77 7.28
N ARG A 66 1.55 7.77 8.41
CA ARG A 66 2.67 6.86 8.66
C ARG A 66 2.17 5.41 8.72
N PRO A 67 2.84 4.46 8.07
CA PRO A 67 2.51 3.06 8.21
C PRO A 67 2.48 2.63 9.67
N HIS A 68 1.49 1.82 10.03
CA HIS A 68 1.31 1.28 11.38
C HIS A 68 1.14 2.34 12.49
N PHE A 69 0.59 3.50 12.12
CA PHE A 69 0.26 4.59 13.05
C PHE A 69 -0.52 4.10 14.26
N ASP A 70 -1.42 3.14 14.08
CA ASP A 70 -2.24 2.55 15.14
C ASP A 70 -1.41 2.01 16.31
N LEU A 71 -0.38 1.22 16.03
CA LEU A 71 0.50 0.66 17.05
C LEU A 71 1.37 1.74 17.71
N ILE A 72 1.96 2.63 16.91
CA ILE A 72 2.83 3.69 17.43
C ILE A 72 2.05 4.61 18.36
N ALA A 73 0.87 5.06 17.94
CA ALA A 73 0.01 5.92 18.75
C ALA A 73 -0.46 5.24 20.04
N ALA A 74 -0.75 3.94 19.97
CA ALA A 74 -1.12 3.16 21.15
C ALA A 74 0.06 3.01 22.14
N ILE A 75 1.28 2.78 21.64
CA ILE A 75 2.49 2.75 22.47
C ILE A 75 2.71 4.10 23.15
N TRP A 76 2.66 5.20 22.41
CA TRP A 76 2.86 6.55 22.95
C TRP A 76 1.82 6.90 24.01
N SER A 77 0.54 6.62 23.72
CA SER A 77 -0.55 6.85 24.68
C SER A 77 -0.35 6.09 26.00
N ARG A 78 0.22 4.88 25.95
CA ARG A 78 0.51 4.09 27.13
C ARG A 78 1.78 4.54 27.85
N ASN A 79 2.84 4.81 27.11
CA ASN A 79 4.09 5.35 27.67
C ASN A 79 3.83 6.61 28.48
N ALA A 80 2.97 7.52 27.96
CA ALA A 80 2.63 8.78 28.62
C ALA A 80 1.84 8.60 29.93
N ARG A 81 1.14 7.47 30.12
CA ARG A 81 0.37 7.15 31.32
C ARG A 81 1.15 6.36 32.36
N THR A 82 2.17 5.65 31.93
CA THR A 82 3.01 4.84 32.82
C THR A 82 3.91 5.74 33.65
N PRO A 83 4.03 5.54 34.96
CA PRO A 83 4.83 6.39 35.85
C PRO A 83 6.35 6.14 35.74
N LEU A 84 6.76 5.41 34.72
CA LEU A 84 8.15 5.03 34.49
C LEU A 84 8.77 5.88 33.37
N LYS A 85 10.05 6.16 33.54
CA LYS A 85 10.88 6.68 32.47
C LYS A 85 11.24 5.51 31.52
N TRP A 86 11.02 5.69 30.24
CA TRP A 86 11.34 4.71 29.21
C TRP A 86 12.69 5.04 28.58
N ASP A 87 13.64 4.09 28.71
CA ASP A 87 14.89 4.15 27.98
C ASP A 87 14.86 3.11 26.84
N SER A 88 15.60 3.36 25.76
CA SER A 88 15.69 2.47 24.60
C SER A 88 17.11 1.93 24.44
N LYS A 89 17.24 0.69 24.00
CA LYS A 89 18.52 0.07 23.66
C LYS A 89 18.38 -0.69 22.34
N GLU A 90 19.10 -0.24 21.32
CA GLU A 90 19.26 -1.01 20.10
C GLU A 90 20.14 -2.24 20.36
N ILE A 91 19.73 -3.38 19.82
CA ILE A 91 20.47 -4.64 19.89
C ILE A 91 20.76 -5.05 18.45
N LYS A 92 21.98 -5.50 18.17
CA LYS A 92 22.29 -6.06 16.87
C LYS A 92 21.56 -7.39 16.67
N GLY A 93 20.78 -7.51 15.61
CA GLY A 93 20.09 -8.77 15.24
C GLY A 93 21.07 -9.85 14.78
N HIS A 94 20.57 -11.10 14.71
CA HIS A 94 21.30 -12.26 14.13
C HIS A 94 22.71 -12.51 14.70
N GLN A 95 22.89 -12.27 15.99
CA GLN A 95 24.20 -12.48 16.63
C GLN A 95 24.55 -13.95 16.85
N ASP A 96 23.55 -14.84 16.76
CA ASP A 96 23.69 -16.30 16.81
C ASP A 96 24.33 -16.89 15.54
N ASP A 97 24.36 -16.15 14.45
CA ASP A 97 25.04 -16.56 13.22
C ASP A 97 26.59 -16.50 13.34
N CYS A 98 27.10 -15.88 14.40
CA CYS A 98 28.53 -15.64 14.62
C CYS A 98 29.05 -16.46 15.81
N THR A 99 29.71 -17.58 15.57
CA THR A 99 30.18 -18.55 16.60
C THR A 99 31.31 -18.03 17.48
N THR A 100 31.96 -16.92 17.14
CA THR A 100 33.15 -16.37 17.84
C THR A 100 32.84 -15.16 18.70
N ALA A 101 31.62 -14.63 18.68
CA ALA A 101 31.26 -13.43 19.43
C ALA A 101 30.94 -13.76 20.90
N HIS A 102 31.50 -12.99 21.83
CA HIS A 102 31.08 -12.99 23.22
C HIS A 102 29.72 -12.28 23.32
N LEU A 103 28.65 -13.05 23.52
CA LEU A 103 27.29 -12.53 23.60
C LEU A 103 27.02 -11.90 24.95
N ASP A 104 26.60 -10.64 24.98
CA ASP A 104 26.12 -10.00 26.18
C ASP A 104 24.71 -10.51 26.57
N ARG A 105 24.26 -10.11 27.75
CA ARG A 105 22.93 -10.48 28.27
C ARG A 105 21.79 -10.10 27.30
N TRP A 106 21.90 -8.95 26.62
CA TRP A 106 20.86 -8.47 25.75
C TRP A 106 20.80 -9.26 24.44
N ALA A 107 21.97 -9.61 23.89
CA ALA A 107 22.05 -10.49 22.74
C ALA A 107 21.44 -11.86 23.04
N LEU A 108 21.77 -12.46 24.18
CA LEU A 108 21.18 -13.75 24.59
C LEU A 108 19.67 -13.68 24.78
N LEU A 109 19.15 -12.58 25.33
CA LEU A 109 17.71 -12.37 25.47
C LEU A 109 17.04 -12.22 24.10
N ASN A 110 17.64 -11.48 23.16
CA ASN A 110 17.09 -11.32 21.81
C ASN A 110 17.02 -12.65 21.07
N ILE A 111 18.10 -13.43 21.07
CA ILE A 111 18.14 -14.77 20.48
C ILE A 111 17.07 -15.69 21.07
N ARG A 112 16.90 -15.65 22.40
CA ARG A 112 15.85 -16.43 23.07
C ARG A 112 14.46 -16.01 22.63
N MET A 113 14.19 -14.72 22.50
CA MET A 113 12.90 -14.20 22.06
C MET A 113 12.61 -14.57 20.60
N ASP A 114 13.58 -14.46 19.71
CA ASP A 114 13.47 -14.88 18.31
C ASP A 114 13.19 -16.39 18.19
N THR A 115 13.91 -17.22 18.95
CA THR A 115 13.68 -18.65 19.04
C THR A 115 12.25 -18.98 19.48
N GLN A 116 11.74 -18.29 20.50
CA GLN A 116 10.37 -18.49 20.98
C GLN A 116 9.33 -18.02 19.97
N ALA A 117 9.58 -16.92 19.28
CA ALA A 117 8.71 -16.43 18.21
C ALA A 117 8.63 -17.42 17.05
N LYS A 118 9.77 -17.94 16.57
CA LYS A 118 9.85 -18.98 15.53
C LYS A 118 9.14 -20.28 15.96
N LYS A 119 9.36 -20.73 17.20
CA LYS A 119 8.68 -21.91 17.75
C LYS A 119 7.16 -21.72 17.77
N HIS A 120 6.70 -20.55 18.21
CA HIS A 120 5.27 -20.23 18.24
C HIS A 120 4.68 -20.18 16.83
N LEU A 121 5.34 -19.51 15.90
CA LEU A 121 4.89 -19.45 14.50
C LEU A 121 4.72 -20.85 13.92
N ARG A 122 5.71 -21.74 14.09
CA ARG A 122 5.64 -23.12 13.59
C ARG A 122 4.50 -23.92 14.22
N ALA A 123 4.23 -23.73 15.50
CA ALA A 123 3.15 -24.41 16.22
C ALA A 123 1.75 -23.93 15.77
N THR A 124 1.64 -22.73 15.20
CA THR A 124 0.38 -22.15 14.74
C THR A 124 0.23 -22.14 13.21
N MET A 125 1.25 -22.60 12.48
CA MET A 125 1.16 -22.78 11.03
C MET A 125 0.11 -23.87 10.73
N GLY A 126 -0.95 -23.48 10.03
CA GLY A 126 -2.10 -24.36 9.72
C GLY A 126 -3.37 -24.07 10.53
N GLU A 127 -3.28 -23.33 11.62
CA GLU A 127 -4.49 -22.78 12.24
C GLU A 127 -5.04 -21.67 11.33
N SER A 128 -6.22 -21.90 10.74
CA SER A 128 -6.95 -20.85 10.01
C SER A 128 -7.47 -19.81 11.00
N THR A 129 -6.59 -18.92 11.44
CA THR A 129 -7.02 -17.78 12.24
C THR A 129 -7.40 -16.65 11.30
N ASN A 130 -8.69 -16.33 11.21
CA ASN A 130 -9.10 -15.07 10.61
C ASN A 130 -8.34 -13.95 11.31
N PRO A 131 -7.71 -13.04 10.55
CA PRO A 131 -6.97 -11.93 11.15
C PRO A 131 -7.92 -11.12 12.03
N ILE A 132 -7.51 -10.91 13.28
CA ILE A 132 -8.30 -10.11 14.21
C ILE A 132 -8.31 -8.67 13.69
N GLN A 133 -9.51 -8.17 13.45
CA GLN A 133 -9.74 -6.79 13.06
C GLN A 133 -10.37 -6.06 14.24
N GLN A 134 -9.58 -5.33 15.00
CA GLN A 134 -10.09 -4.57 16.16
C GLN A 134 -9.29 -3.29 16.39
N LYS A 135 -9.91 -2.34 17.07
CA LYS A 135 -9.20 -1.18 17.59
C LYS A 135 -8.27 -1.61 18.72
N ILE A 136 -7.02 -1.13 18.69
CA ILE A 136 -6.03 -1.41 19.73
C ILE A 136 -6.30 -0.50 20.93
N SER A 137 -6.17 -1.02 22.14
CA SER A 137 -6.30 -0.19 23.34
C SER A 137 -5.22 0.88 23.39
N GLY A 138 -5.62 2.14 23.50
CA GLY A 138 -4.73 3.31 23.42
C GLY A 138 -4.63 3.95 22.03
N GLU A 139 -5.18 3.30 21.01
CA GLU A 139 -5.29 3.89 19.66
C GLU A 139 -6.36 5.00 19.68
N PRO A 140 -6.03 6.24 19.25
CA PRO A 140 -6.97 7.36 19.33
C PRO A 140 -8.16 7.21 18.39
N TRP A 141 -7.94 6.67 17.19
CA TRP A 141 -8.95 6.40 16.17
C TRP A 141 -8.52 5.24 15.27
N ALA A 142 -9.46 4.65 14.54
CA ALA A 142 -9.20 3.62 13.55
C ALA A 142 -10.04 3.85 12.29
N LEU A 143 -9.45 3.61 11.12
CA LEU A 143 -10.14 3.65 9.84
C LEU A 143 -10.50 2.22 9.43
N TRP A 144 -11.74 2.04 9.02
CA TRP A 144 -12.28 0.78 8.53
C TRP A 144 -12.84 0.94 7.13
N ILE A 145 -12.64 -0.08 6.31
CA ILE A 145 -13.27 -0.22 5.00
C ILE A 145 -13.97 -1.57 5.00
N GLY A 146 -15.30 -1.55 5.09
CA GLY A 146 -16.06 -2.75 5.43
C GLY A 146 -15.66 -3.27 6.82
N ASP A 147 -15.27 -4.53 6.88
CA ASP A 147 -14.77 -5.23 8.07
C ASP A 147 -13.23 -5.15 8.23
N ARG A 148 -12.54 -4.52 7.30
CA ARG A 148 -11.09 -4.45 7.25
C ARG A 148 -10.56 -3.17 7.89
N LYS A 149 -9.72 -3.31 8.91
CA LYS A 149 -8.96 -2.20 9.49
C LYS A 149 -7.84 -1.76 8.54
N VAL A 150 -7.72 -0.47 8.30
CA VAL A 150 -6.65 0.14 7.49
C VAL A 150 -5.51 0.57 8.41
N VAL A 151 -4.33 -0.01 8.24
CA VAL A 151 -3.16 0.22 9.10
C VAL A 151 -1.97 0.86 8.36
N ARG A 152 -2.06 0.98 7.04
CA ARG A 152 -1.06 1.63 6.19
C ARG A 152 -1.69 2.16 4.91
N LYS A 153 -0.99 3.08 4.22
CA LYS A 153 -1.46 3.68 2.96
C LYS A 153 -2.87 4.29 3.05
N LEU A 154 -3.18 4.96 4.17
CA LEU A 154 -4.52 5.49 4.44
C LEU A 154 -5.06 6.31 3.27
N ARG A 155 -4.24 7.23 2.72
CA ARG A 155 -4.65 8.10 1.62
C ARG A 155 -5.03 7.29 0.38
N GLU A 156 -4.21 6.33 0.00
CA GLU A 156 -4.43 5.48 -1.16
C GLU A 156 -5.69 4.62 -0.98
N GLU A 157 -5.87 4.05 0.20
CA GLU A 157 -7.05 3.23 0.50
C GLU A 157 -8.34 4.06 0.47
N VAL A 158 -8.33 5.28 1.02
CA VAL A 158 -9.47 6.20 0.96
C VAL A 158 -9.77 6.62 -0.47
N ILE A 159 -8.74 7.03 -1.24
CA ILE A 159 -8.91 7.40 -2.65
C ILE A 159 -9.49 6.22 -3.44
N HIS A 160 -8.95 5.02 -3.25
CA HIS A 160 -9.43 3.82 -3.93
C HIS A 160 -10.89 3.52 -3.60
N GLN A 161 -11.28 3.66 -2.33
CA GLN A 161 -12.65 3.39 -1.90
C GLN A 161 -13.66 4.44 -2.39
N VAL A 162 -13.26 5.70 -2.42
CA VAL A 162 -14.16 6.81 -2.79
C VAL A 162 -14.24 6.98 -4.30
N GLN A 163 -13.10 6.89 -4.99
CA GLN A 163 -13.02 7.16 -6.43
C GLN A 163 -13.07 5.88 -7.29
N GLY A 164 -12.69 4.74 -6.72
CA GLY A 164 -12.66 3.47 -7.45
C GLY A 164 -14.00 3.08 -8.04
N PRO A 165 -15.07 2.93 -7.23
CA PRO A 165 -16.37 2.50 -7.74
C PRO A 165 -16.96 3.42 -8.82
N PRO A 166 -17.02 4.76 -8.65
CA PRO A 166 -17.49 5.65 -9.71
C PRO A 166 -16.62 5.59 -10.98
N CYS A 167 -15.30 5.44 -10.81
CA CYS A 167 -14.40 5.30 -11.95
C CYS A 167 -14.66 3.99 -12.71
N MET A 168 -14.83 2.87 -12.01
CA MET A 168 -15.15 1.58 -12.63
C MET A 168 -16.52 1.61 -13.31
N GLN A 169 -17.52 2.21 -12.68
CA GLN A 169 -18.83 2.40 -13.29
C GLN A 169 -18.73 3.20 -14.59
N TYR A 170 -18.02 4.33 -14.57
CA TYR A 170 -17.78 5.13 -15.77
C TYR A 170 -17.09 4.31 -16.89
N TRP A 171 -16.09 3.52 -16.56
CA TRP A 171 -15.39 2.69 -17.54
C TRP A 171 -16.27 1.59 -18.11
N ASN A 172 -17.06 0.91 -17.29
CA ASN A 172 -18.01 -0.11 -17.73
C ASN A 172 -19.04 0.48 -18.70
N GLU A 173 -19.64 1.59 -18.35
CA GLU A 173 -20.64 2.27 -19.20
C GLU A 173 -20.01 2.79 -20.49
N LYS A 174 -18.85 3.45 -20.41
CA LYS A 174 -18.18 4.07 -21.56
C LYS A 174 -17.66 3.06 -22.55
N ASN A 175 -17.04 2.00 -22.08
CA ASN A 175 -16.39 0.99 -22.94
C ASN A 175 -17.27 -0.24 -23.18
N ARG A 176 -18.49 -0.25 -22.63
CA ARG A 176 -19.40 -1.37 -22.74
C ARG A 176 -18.78 -2.68 -22.28
N PHE A 177 -18.03 -2.62 -21.18
CA PHE A 177 -17.49 -3.82 -20.57
C PHE A 177 -18.62 -4.75 -20.13
N LYS A 178 -18.44 -6.01 -20.40
CA LYS A 178 -19.31 -7.06 -19.86
C LYS A 178 -18.98 -7.29 -18.39
N PRO A 179 -19.89 -7.84 -17.61
CA PRO A 179 -19.56 -8.28 -16.25
C PRO A 179 -18.33 -9.21 -16.27
N GLY A 180 -17.32 -8.90 -15.47
CA GLY A 180 -16.06 -9.64 -15.39
C GLY A 180 -14.91 -9.09 -16.26
N ASP A 181 -15.17 -8.30 -17.28
CA ASP A 181 -14.10 -7.75 -18.14
C ASP A 181 -13.14 -6.85 -17.36
N ALA A 182 -13.66 -6.07 -16.41
CA ALA A 182 -12.86 -5.17 -15.62
C ALA A 182 -11.92 -5.90 -14.65
N GLU A 183 -12.34 -7.03 -14.13
CA GLU A 183 -11.56 -7.91 -13.26
C GLU A 183 -10.47 -8.65 -14.04
N ALA A 184 -10.66 -8.87 -15.35
CA ALA A 184 -9.66 -9.49 -16.23
C ALA A 184 -8.50 -8.55 -16.58
N VAL A 185 -8.66 -7.23 -16.35
CA VAL A 185 -7.58 -6.26 -16.60
C VAL A 185 -6.53 -6.30 -15.50
N ASP A 186 -5.27 -6.53 -15.86
CA ASP A 186 -4.15 -6.32 -14.93
C ASP A 186 -3.87 -4.83 -14.72
N TRP A 187 -4.60 -4.24 -13.77
CA TRP A 187 -4.45 -2.83 -13.39
C TRP A 187 -3.07 -2.49 -12.84
N LYS A 188 -2.34 -3.46 -12.28
CA LYS A 188 -0.96 -3.23 -11.77
C LYS A 188 0.02 -3.11 -12.92
N ALA A 189 -0.05 -4.00 -13.89
CA ALA A 189 0.76 -3.94 -15.11
C ALA A 189 0.46 -2.66 -15.88
N THR A 190 -0.83 -2.32 -16.05
CA THR A 190 -1.27 -1.07 -16.70
C THR A 190 -0.70 0.16 -15.99
N ALA A 191 -0.81 0.24 -14.67
CA ALA A 191 -0.26 1.36 -13.90
C ALA A 191 1.27 1.43 -13.98
N LYS A 192 1.97 0.28 -14.00
CA LYS A 192 3.43 0.22 -14.20
C LYS A 192 3.80 0.72 -15.58
N ALA A 193 3.14 0.25 -16.64
CA ALA A 193 3.36 0.71 -18.00
C ALA A 193 3.12 2.22 -18.14
N MET A 194 2.04 2.73 -17.57
CA MET A 194 1.75 4.18 -17.60
C MET A 194 2.80 5.04 -16.88
N LYS A 195 3.53 4.50 -15.90
CA LYS A 195 4.64 5.22 -15.25
C LYS A 195 5.89 5.33 -16.13
N THR A 196 6.09 4.40 -17.05
CA THR A 196 7.27 4.40 -17.94
C THR A 196 7.13 5.30 -19.15
N VAL A 197 5.90 5.70 -19.51
CA VAL A 197 5.69 6.60 -20.65
C VAL A 197 5.84 8.08 -20.27
N PRO A 198 6.34 8.93 -21.19
CA PRO A 198 6.43 10.38 -20.99
C PRO A 198 5.09 11.00 -20.57
N HIS A 199 5.13 12.06 -19.78
CA HIS A 199 3.93 12.70 -19.23
C HIS A 199 2.91 13.11 -20.30
N SER A 200 3.37 13.71 -21.42
CA SER A 200 2.51 14.09 -22.54
C SER A 200 1.77 12.91 -23.16
N ARG A 201 2.48 11.79 -23.37
CA ARG A 201 1.88 10.57 -23.91
C ARG A 201 0.90 9.96 -22.92
N ARG A 202 1.18 10.00 -21.62
CA ARG A 202 0.28 9.55 -20.56
C ARG A 202 -1.04 10.31 -20.58
N ILE A 203 -0.99 11.65 -20.68
CA ILE A 203 -2.16 12.50 -20.84
C ILE A 203 -2.94 12.10 -22.10
N TYR A 204 -2.24 11.93 -23.23
CA TYR A 204 -2.89 11.52 -24.48
C TYR A 204 -3.62 10.19 -24.34
N VAL A 205 -2.95 9.14 -23.84
CA VAL A 205 -3.55 7.82 -23.64
C VAL A 205 -4.76 7.90 -22.71
N THR A 206 -4.66 8.62 -21.59
CA THR A 206 -5.77 8.78 -20.65
C THR A 206 -6.97 9.47 -21.29
N LYS A 207 -6.73 10.56 -22.02
CA LYS A 207 -7.80 11.29 -22.73
C LYS A 207 -8.43 10.43 -23.83
N HIS A 208 -7.61 9.71 -24.59
CA HIS A 208 -8.07 8.85 -25.66
C HIS A 208 -8.93 7.71 -25.11
N SER A 209 -8.47 7.02 -24.08
CA SER A 209 -9.22 5.96 -23.42
C SER A 209 -10.55 6.46 -22.85
N ALA A 210 -10.58 7.67 -22.28
CA ALA A 210 -11.81 8.30 -21.80
C ALA A 210 -12.70 8.84 -22.95
N GLY A 211 -12.25 8.78 -24.20
CA GLY A 211 -12.98 9.29 -25.36
C GLY A 211 -13.08 10.82 -25.43
N ILE A 212 -12.22 11.55 -24.71
CA ILE A 212 -12.18 13.02 -24.66
C ILE A 212 -10.87 13.57 -25.26
N CYS A 213 -10.29 12.86 -26.20
CA CYS A 213 -9.11 13.32 -26.94
C CYS A 213 -9.47 14.39 -28.00
N GLY A 214 -8.45 15.02 -28.57
CA GLY A 214 -8.60 16.08 -29.59
C GLY A 214 -9.04 15.54 -30.95
N VAL A 215 -10.25 15.01 -31.03
CA VAL A 215 -10.92 14.55 -32.25
C VAL A 215 -12.01 15.52 -32.66
N GLY A 216 -12.48 15.43 -33.89
CA GLY A 216 -13.44 16.38 -34.48
C GLY A 216 -14.63 16.73 -33.59
N LYS A 217 -15.26 15.72 -32.97
CA LYS A 217 -16.36 15.89 -32.00
C LYS A 217 -16.01 16.84 -30.85
N TRP A 218 -14.89 16.61 -30.19
CA TRP A 218 -14.49 17.42 -29.03
C TRP A 218 -13.90 18.74 -29.41
N MET A 219 -13.11 18.82 -30.51
CA MET A 219 -12.55 20.07 -31.01
C MET A 219 -13.66 21.05 -31.41
N LYS A 220 -14.73 20.57 -32.06
CA LYS A 220 -15.94 21.37 -32.32
C LYS A 220 -16.58 21.87 -31.03
N ARG A 221 -16.77 21.00 -30.04
CA ARG A 221 -17.34 21.38 -28.74
C ARG A 221 -16.50 22.42 -28.00
N TRP A 222 -15.18 22.33 -28.13
CA TRP A 222 -14.23 23.31 -27.56
C TRP A 222 -14.05 24.58 -28.41
N LYS A 223 -14.80 24.71 -29.51
CA LYS A 223 -14.71 25.82 -30.43
C LYS A 223 -13.32 25.99 -31.08
N GLN A 224 -12.56 24.91 -31.18
CA GLN A 224 -11.24 24.85 -31.84
C GLN A 224 -11.36 24.41 -33.30
N ARG A 225 -12.54 23.96 -33.71
CA ARG A 225 -12.85 23.54 -35.09
C ARG A 225 -14.33 23.75 -35.35
N GLU A 226 -14.67 24.12 -36.59
CA GLU A 226 -16.04 24.37 -37.01
C GLU A 226 -16.84 23.09 -37.25
N SER A 227 -16.18 22.05 -37.76
CA SER A 227 -16.79 20.76 -38.10
C SER A 227 -16.34 19.62 -37.19
N ALA A 228 -17.25 18.69 -36.94
CA ALA A 228 -16.94 17.41 -36.24
C ALA A 228 -16.50 16.31 -37.22
N LYS A 229 -16.57 16.56 -38.54
CA LYS A 229 -16.25 15.57 -39.57
C LYS A 229 -14.79 15.09 -39.48
N CYS A 230 -14.59 13.83 -39.84
CA CYS A 230 -13.24 13.29 -39.99
C CYS A 230 -12.55 13.94 -41.23
N PRO A 231 -11.32 14.50 -41.09
CA PRO A 231 -10.62 15.13 -42.20
C PRO A 231 -10.09 14.14 -43.24
N ARG A 232 -10.14 12.84 -42.98
CA ARG A 232 -9.60 11.77 -43.84
C ARG A 232 -10.65 11.03 -44.64
N CYS A 233 -11.85 10.86 -44.09
CA CYS A 233 -12.90 10.06 -44.73
C CYS A 233 -14.27 10.74 -44.70
N ASP A 234 -14.33 12.01 -44.32
CA ASP A 234 -15.55 12.82 -44.22
C ASP A 234 -16.69 12.24 -43.39
N HIS A 235 -16.39 11.22 -42.59
CA HIS A 235 -17.37 10.70 -41.63
C HIS A 235 -17.92 11.82 -40.72
N GLU A 236 -19.24 11.87 -40.55
CA GLU A 236 -19.98 13.00 -39.97
C GLU A 236 -19.52 13.42 -38.59
N GLU A 237 -19.11 12.47 -37.73
CA GLU A 237 -18.64 12.72 -36.38
C GLU A 237 -17.37 11.90 -36.07
N GLU A 238 -16.20 12.55 -36.09
CA GLU A 238 -14.96 11.92 -35.68
C GLU A 238 -14.90 11.84 -34.15
N ASP A 239 -15.09 10.64 -33.60
CA ASP A 239 -14.88 10.35 -32.20
C ASP A 239 -13.59 9.52 -31.97
N ALA A 240 -13.28 9.19 -30.70
CA ALA A 240 -12.08 8.43 -30.36
C ALA A 240 -12.09 6.99 -30.94
N GLN A 241 -13.27 6.37 -31.12
CA GLN A 241 -13.38 5.05 -31.74
C GLN A 241 -13.23 5.14 -33.26
N HIS A 242 -13.76 6.21 -33.87
CA HIS A 242 -13.63 6.42 -35.30
C HIS A 242 -12.15 6.54 -35.71
N VAL A 243 -11.33 7.23 -34.94
CA VAL A 243 -9.88 7.34 -35.21
C VAL A 243 -9.21 5.98 -35.36
N LEU A 244 -9.63 4.99 -34.56
CA LEU A 244 -9.11 3.61 -34.61
C LEU A 244 -9.69 2.79 -35.77
N LYS A 245 -10.86 3.18 -36.29
CA LYS A 245 -11.62 2.44 -37.33
C LYS A 245 -11.72 3.23 -38.64
N CYS A 246 -11.09 4.36 -38.73
CA CYS A 246 -11.11 5.18 -39.93
C CYS A 246 -10.54 4.42 -41.12
N ARG A 247 -11.26 4.46 -42.25
CA ARG A 247 -10.84 3.88 -43.52
C ARG A 247 -10.35 4.93 -44.54
N GLY A 248 -9.98 6.11 -44.06
CA GLY A 248 -9.40 7.15 -44.90
C GLY A 248 -8.04 6.73 -45.43
N GLU A 249 -7.63 7.43 -46.52
CA GLU A 249 -6.35 7.16 -47.18
C GLU A 249 -5.16 7.15 -46.21
N GLY A 250 -4.29 6.14 -46.33
CA GLY A 250 -3.08 5.97 -45.55
C GLY A 250 -3.29 5.45 -44.12
N VAL A 251 -4.55 5.28 -43.64
CA VAL A 251 -4.81 4.81 -42.27
C VAL A 251 -4.51 3.32 -42.13
N GLU A 252 -4.90 2.51 -43.11
CA GLU A 252 -4.67 1.06 -43.14
C GLU A 252 -3.17 0.76 -43.09
N GLN A 253 -2.39 1.39 -43.95
CA GLN A 253 -0.94 1.24 -43.97
C GLN A 253 -0.27 1.67 -42.66
N ALA A 254 -0.77 2.76 -42.04
CA ALA A 254 -0.25 3.19 -40.72
C ALA A 254 -0.53 2.17 -39.62
N TRP A 255 -1.68 1.50 -39.68
CA TRP A 255 -2.02 0.43 -38.74
C TRP A 255 -1.18 -0.83 -38.96
N GLU A 256 -1.00 -1.27 -40.21
CA GLU A 256 -0.13 -2.40 -40.56
C GLU A 256 1.28 -2.18 -40.02
N THR A 257 1.88 -1.03 -40.32
CA THR A 257 3.22 -0.68 -39.82
C THR A 257 3.29 -0.67 -38.29
N ALA A 258 2.22 -0.17 -37.60
CA ALA A 258 2.18 -0.15 -36.15
C ALA A 258 2.06 -1.56 -35.54
N LEU A 259 1.26 -2.44 -36.18
CA LEU A 259 1.11 -3.84 -35.74
C LEU A 259 2.39 -4.64 -35.95
N GLU A 260 3.03 -4.52 -37.11
CA GLU A 260 4.34 -5.15 -37.38
C GLU A 260 5.41 -4.73 -36.36
N SER A 261 5.47 -3.43 -36.03
CA SER A 261 6.38 -2.91 -35.00
C SER A 261 6.07 -3.44 -33.61
N LEU A 262 4.78 -3.68 -33.29
CA LEU A 262 4.38 -4.29 -32.03
C LEU A 262 4.74 -5.77 -31.96
N GLU A 263 4.46 -6.52 -33.04
CA GLU A 263 4.81 -7.95 -33.14
C GLU A 263 6.32 -8.17 -32.99
N GLN A 264 7.15 -7.36 -33.68
CA GLN A 264 8.59 -7.41 -33.56
C GLN A 264 9.06 -7.17 -32.11
N ARG A 265 8.49 -6.17 -31.43
CA ARG A 265 8.79 -5.92 -30.03
C ARG A 265 8.39 -7.06 -29.10
N CYS A 266 7.27 -7.72 -29.37
CA CYS A 266 6.85 -8.89 -28.58
C CYS A 266 7.81 -10.07 -28.78
N ILE A 267 8.35 -10.25 -29.99
CA ILE A 267 9.37 -11.26 -30.29
C ILE A 267 10.65 -10.92 -29.52
N ASP A 268 11.14 -9.70 -29.60
CA ASP A 268 12.37 -9.24 -28.95
C ASP A 268 12.33 -9.35 -27.40
N LEU A 269 11.13 -9.27 -26.81
CA LEU A 269 10.94 -9.40 -25.37
C LEU A 269 10.82 -10.85 -24.89
N ASN A 270 10.58 -11.80 -25.80
CA ASN A 270 10.47 -13.23 -25.48
C ASN A 270 11.73 -14.02 -25.83
N THR A 271 12.75 -13.37 -26.38
CA THR A 271 14.10 -13.91 -26.63
C THR A 271 15.07 -13.44 -25.56
#